data_652d2d52e5ba2bdd87774172a851ac74
#
_entry.id   652d2d52e5ba2bdd87774172a851ac74
#
_cell.length_a   1.000
_cell.length_b   1.000
_cell.length_c   1.000
_cell.angle_alpha   90.00
_cell.angle_beta   90.00
_cell.angle_gamma   90.00
#
_symmetry.space_group_name_H-M   'P 1'
#
loop_
_entity.id
_entity.type
_entity.pdbx_description
1 polymer ?
#
loop_
_entity_poly.entity_id
_entity_poly.type
_entity_poly.pdbx_seq_one_letter_code
_entity_poly.pdbx_strand_id
1 'polypeptide(L)'
;MNEQNYEKAYDPIAARERRAAREKQRLRKQQRRRRMVRRLVALCLAVVLTVCVVPPLCNRAEQLLYPRKYEQLVEKWAAAYELDPLLVYAFIRTESGFDPQATSSVDARGLMQMTEETFLWMRSKIAPEEPLTFADLYSPDTAIRFGCYYLHLC
;
A
#
# COMPACT_ATOMS: atom_id res chain seq x y z
N MET A 1 39.88 40.76 64.41
CA MET A 1 39.16 40.26 63.22
C MET A 1 38.98 41.46 62.30
N ASN A 2 39.77 41.55 61.20
CA ASN A 2 40.06 42.74 60.43
C ASN A 2 38.89 43.27 59.63
N GLU A 3 38.49 44.53 59.68
CA GLU A 3 37.44 45.18 58.88
C GLU A 3 37.59 44.97 57.37
N GLN A 4 38.81 44.80 56.89
CA GLN A 4 39.10 44.50 55.50
C GLN A 4 38.56 43.12 55.01
N ASN A 5 38.23 42.20 55.90
CA ASN A 5 37.61 40.92 55.55
C ASN A 5 36.09 41.04 55.41
N TYR A 6 35.44 42.03 56.00
CA TYR A 6 34.01 42.27 55.87
C TYR A 6 33.64 42.95 54.55
N GLU A 7 34.48 43.90 54.06
CA GLU A 7 34.27 44.57 52.76
C GLU A 7 34.43 43.63 51.56
N LYS A 8 35.32 42.65 51.67
CA LYS A 8 35.45 41.61 50.62
C LYS A 8 34.28 40.62 50.58
N ALA A 9 33.49 40.48 51.65
CA ALA A 9 32.41 39.54 51.74
C ALA A 9 31.09 40.02 51.09
N TYR A 10 30.92 41.35 50.91
CA TYR A 10 29.71 41.91 50.30
C TYR A 10 30.03 42.92 49.21
N ASP A 11 30.31 42.41 48.02
CA ASP A 11 30.34 43.23 46.80
C ASP A 11 28.96 43.17 46.13
N PRO A 12 28.14 44.23 46.18
CA PRO A 12 26.82 44.30 45.64
C PRO A 12 26.82 44.20 44.09
N ILE A 13 27.94 44.61 43.45
CA ILE A 13 28.09 44.54 41.99
C ILE A 13 28.33 43.11 41.58
N ALA A 14 29.26 42.41 42.22
CA ALA A 14 29.53 41.02 41.98
C ALA A 14 28.29 40.12 42.27
N ALA A 15 27.50 40.47 43.29
CA ALA A 15 26.25 39.76 43.58
C ALA A 15 25.18 39.94 42.48
N ARG A 16 25.06 41.12 41.90
CA ARG A 16 24.17 41.39 40.75
C ARG A 16 24.62 40.63 39.50
N GLU A 17 25.90 40.63 39.19
CA GLU A 17 26.45 39.88 38.05
C GLU A 17 26.21 38.36 38.18
N ARG A 18 26.43 37.81 39.37
CA ARG A 18 26.16 36.39 39.64
C ARG A 18 24.67 36.04 39.48
N ARG A 19 23.76 36.95 39.92
CA ARG A 19 22.30 36.75 39.70
C ARG A 19 21.95 36.80 38.21
N ALA A 20 22.43 37.79 37.47
CA ALA A 20 22.21 37.89 36.02
C ALA A 20 22.79 36.69 35.25
N ALA A 21 23.98 36.22 35.62
CA ALA A 21 24.58 35.01 35.02
C ALA A 21 23.75 33.76 35.29
N ARG A 22 23.23 33.59 36.53
CA ARG A 22 22.35 32.48 36.88
C ARG A 22 21.02 32.51 36.11
N GLU A 23 20.42 33.69 35.97
CA GLU A 23 19.20 33.89 35.19
C GLU A 23 19.41 33.58 33.71
N LYS A 24 20.48 34.12 33.12
CA LYS A 24 20.87 33.82 31.74
C LYS A 24 21.10 32.30 31.52
N GLN A 25 21.70 31.63 32.49
CA GLN A 25 21.90 30.18 32.43
C GLN A 25 20.58 29.42 32.54
N ARG A 26 19.64 29.85 33.40
CA ARG A 26 18.28 29.25 33.49
C ARG A 26 17.51 29.41 32.19
N LEU A 27 17.53 30.61 31.59
CA LEU A 27 16.88 30.89 30.32
C LEU A 27 17.46 30.01 29.18
N ARG A 28 18.79 29.88 29.11
CA ARG A 28 19.46 29.00 28.14
C ARG A 28 19.05 27.51 28.32
N LYS A 29 18.98 27.03 29.57
CA LYS A 29 18.53 25.67 29.88
C LYS A 29 17.06 25.47 29.46
N GLN A 30 16.20 26.45 29.75
CA GLN A 30 14.79 26.41 29.36
C GLN A 30 14.62 26.42 27.85
N GLN A 31 15.37 27.23 27.11
CA GLN A 31 15.35 27.24 25.64
C GLN A 31 15.84 25.92 25.04
N ARG A 32 16.92 25.33 25.59
CA ARG A 32 17.41 24.01 25.16
C ARG A 32 16.35 22.94 25.40
N ARG A 33 15.69 22.94 26.57
CA ARG A 33 14.60 21.99 26.88
C ARG A 33 13.42 22.16 25.90
N ARG A 34 12.99 23.39 25.62
CA ARG A 34 11.92 23.66 24.64
C ARG A 34 12.30 23.18 23.23
N ARG A 35 13.54 23.39 22.79
CA ARG A 35 14.03 22.89 21.49
C ARG A 35 14.03 21.35 21.45
N MET A 36 14.46 20.71 22.52
CA MET A 36 14.46 19.24 22.62
C MET A 36 13.04 18.66 22.57
N VAL A 37 12.11 19.25 23.36
CA VAL A 37 10.69 18.84 23.33
C VAL A 37 10.09 19.00 21.93
N ARG A 38 10.33 20.14 21.26
CA ARG A 38 9.85 20.34 19.89
C ARG A 38 10.39 19.28 18.91
N ARG A 39 11.67 18.91 19.04
CA ARG A 39 12.27 17.84 18.21
C ARG A 39 11.66 16.47 18.49
N LEU A 40 11.41 16.14 19.75
CA LEU A 40 10.75 14.90 20.13
C LEU A 40 9.32 14.84 19.60
N VAL A 41 8.56 15.94 19.74
CA VAL A 41 7.19 16.02 19.18
C VAL A 41 7.20 15.85 17.66
N ALA A 42 8.12 16.54 16.97
CA ALA A 42 8.25 16.39 15.51
C ALA A 42 8.61 14.95 15.11
N LEU A 43 9.50 14.28 15.85
CA LEU A 43 9.85 12.88 15.62
C LEU A 43 8.64 11.96 15.84
N CYS A 44 7.91 12.14 16.94
CA CYS A 44 6.70 11.36 17.21
C CYS A 44 5.64 11.55 16.10
N LEU A 45 5.42 12.79 15.66
CA LEU A 45 4.51 13.09 14.55
C LEU A 45 4.97 12.40 13.24
N ALA A 46 6.26 12.43 12.93
CA ALA A 46 6.82 11.76 11.77
C ALA A 46 6.60 10.24 11.84
N VAL A 47 6.82 9.62 13.00
CA VAL A 47 6.57 8.19 13.21
C VAL A 47 5.08 7.86 13.06
N VAL A 48 4.19 8.66 13.64
CA VAL A 48 2.74 8.47 13.48
C VAL A 48 2.33 8.60 12.02
N LEU A 49 2.87 9.57 11.29
CA LEU A 49 2.59 9.77 9.87
C LEU A 49 3.03 8.55 9.04
N THR A 50 4.25 8.07 9.26
CA THR A 50 4.79 6.92 8.50
C THR A 50 4.07 5.62 8.81
N VAL A 51 3.68 5.37 10.05
CA VAL A 51 3.07 4.10 10.46
C VAL A 51 1.55 4.09 10.25
N CYS A 52 0.87 5.20 10.53
CA CYS A 52 -0.59 5.25 10.54
C CYS A 52 -1.21 5.84 9.26
N VAL A 53 -0.52 6.72 8.56
CA VAL A 53 -1.09 7.44 7.40
C VAL A 53 -0.59 6.89 6.07
N VAL A 54 0.71 6.64 5.94
CA VAL A 54 1.29 6.20 4.67
C VAL A 54 0.75 4.84 4.21
N PRO A 55 0.69 3.76 5.03
CA PRO A 55 0.20 2.47 4.59
C PRO A 55 -1.25 2.48 4.07
N PRO A 56 -2.25 3.04 4.77
CA PRO A 56 -3.62 3.06 4.25
C PRO A 56 -3.76 3.92 2.99
N LEU A 57 -2.92 4.95 2.83
CA LEU A 57 -2.90 5.77 1.61
C LEU A 57 -2.33 4.98 0.43
N CYS A 58 -1.25 4.22 0.63
CA CYS A 58 -0.68 3.33 -0.38
C CYS A 58 -1.68 2.23 -0.78
N ASN A 59 -2.33 1.58 0.19
CA ASN A 59 -3.34 0.55 -0.09
C ASN A 59 -4.52 1.10 -0.90
N ARG A 60 -4.98 2.33 -0.62
CA ARG A 60 -6.02 2.98 -1.43
C ARG A 60 -5.55 3.29 -2.85
N ALA A 61 -4.32 3.74 -3.01
CA ALA A 61 -3.73 3.98 -4.32
C ALA A 61 -3.61 2.67 -5.12
N GLU A 62 -3.19 1.58 -4.48
CA GLU A 62 -3.16 0.25 -5.11
C GLU A 62 -4.54 -0.21 -5.55
N GLN A 63 -5.58 -0.07 -4.72
CA GLN A 63 -6.96 -0.45 -5.08
C GLN A 63 -7.52 0.37 -6.25
N LEU A 64 -7.12 1.65 -6.39
CA LEU A 64 -7.49 2.49 -7.52
C LEU A 64 -6.74 2.13 -8.80
N LEU A 65 -5.45 1.81 -8.68
CA LEU A 65 -4.59 1.44 -9.82
C LEU A 65 -4.80 -0.02 -10.26
N TYR A 66 -5.15 -0.90 -9.32
CA TYR A 66 -5.34 -2.34 -9.53
C TYR A 66 -6.68 -2.79 -8.96
N PRO A 67 -7.81 -2.44 -9.61
CA PRO A 67 -9.12 -2.86 -9.16
C PRO A 67 -9.24 -4.39 -9.22
N ARG A 68 -9.53 -5.01 -8.08
CA ARG A 68 -9.79 -6.46 -8.00
C ARG A 68 -11.23 -6.76 -8.40
N LYS A 69 -11.55 -6.50 -9.66
CA LYS A 69 -12.86 -6.90 -10.19
C LYS A 69 -12.95 -8.42 -10.23
N TYR A 70 -14.15 -8.95 -10.00
CA TYR A 70 -14.42 -10.40 -10.03
C TYR A 70 -13.66 -11.21 -8.97
N GLU A 71 -13.37 -10.64 -7.80
CA GLU A 71 -12.51 -11.23 -6.75
C GLU A 71 -12.94 -12.67 -6.40
N GLN A 72 -14.23 -12.89 -6.12
CA GLN A 72 -14.73 -14.21 -5.76
C GLN A 72 -14.52 -15.26 -6.86
N LEU A 73 -14.64 -14.86 -8.13
CA LEU A 73 -14.43 -15.78 -9.27
C LEU A 73 -12.94 -16.05 -9.48
N VAL A 74 -12.12 -15.04 -9.39
CA VAL A 74 -10.66 -15.20 -9.52
C VAL A 74 -10.12 -16.10 -8.41
N GLU A 75 -10.49 -15.85 -7.14
CA GLU A 75 -10.06 -16.69 -6.02
C GLU A 75 -10.56 -18.13 -6.16
N LYS A 76 -11.84 -18.33 -6.53
CA LYS A 76 -12.43 -19.65 -6.76
C LYS A 76 -11.63 -20.45 -7.78
N TRP A 77 -11.41 -19.87 -8.96
CA TRP A 77 -10.81 -20.61 -10.07
C TRP A 77 -9.28 -20.68 -9.98
N ALA A 78 -8.62 -19.68 -9.41
CA ALA A 78 -7.20 -19.75 -9.10
C ALA A 78 -6.90 -20.87 -8.10
N ALA A 79 -7.69 -20.98 -7.03
CA ALA A 79 -7.55 -22.08 -6.06
C ALA A 79 -7.83 -23.45 -6.69
N ALA A 80 -8.83 -23.56 -7.58
CA ALA A 80 -9.18 -24.82 -8.25
C ALA A 80 -8.06 -25.34 -9.17
N TYR A 81 -7.26 -24.46 -9.73
CA TYR A 81 -6.16 -24.78 -10.66
C TYR A 81 -4.76 -24.49 -10.09
N GLU A 82 -4.63 -24.30 -8.76
CA GLU A 82 -3.38 -24.12 -8.05
C GLU A 82 -2.53 -22.93 -8.56
N LEU A 83 -3.21 -21.84 -8.94
CA LEU A 83 -2.58 -20.60 -9.43
C LEU A 83 -2.53 -19.51 -8.36
N ASP A 84 -1.54 -18.62 -8.47
CA ASP A 84 -1.56 -17.36 -7.73
C ASP A 84 -2.67 -16.44 -8.27
N PRO A 85 -3.64 -16.00 -7.46
CA PRO A 85 -4.67 -15.05 -7.88
C PRO A 85 -4.11 -13.78 -8.51
N LEU A 86 -2.95 -13.30 -8.07
CA LEU A 86 -2.30 -12.11 -8.63
C LEU A 86 -1.87 -12.32 -10.09
N LEU A 87 -1.45 -13.54 -10.45
CA LEU A 87 -1.15 -13.90 -11.83
C LEU A 87 -2.40 -13.78 -12.69
N VAL A 88 -3.54 -14.33 -12.22
CA VAL A 88 -4.82 -14.27 -12.94
C VAL A 88 -5.28 -12.83 -13.13
N TYR A 89 -5.18 -11.97 -12.09
CA TYR A 89 -5.48 -10.54 -12.20
C TYR A 89 -4.60 -9.82 -13.23
N ALA A 90 -3.29 -10.10 -13.21
CA ALA A 90 -2.35 -9.51 -14.16
C ALA A 90 -2.71 -9.91 -15.61
N PHE A 91 -3.08 -11.17 -15.83
CA PHE A 91 -3.48 -11.68 -17.13
C PHE A 91 -4.76 -10.99 -17.63
N ILE A 92 -5.84 -10.97 -16.82
CA ILE A 92 -7.11 -10.30 -17.17
C ILE A 92 -6.88 -8.82 -17.50
N ARG A 93 -6.02 -8.15 -16.73
CA ARG A 93 -5.71 -6.74 -16.96
C ARG A 93 -5.02 -6.51 -18.30
N THR A 94 -4.10 -7.38 -18.65
CA THR A 94 -3.33 -7.27 -19.91
C THR A 94 -4.20 -7.58 -21.12
N GLU A 95 -5.04 -8.62 -21.02
CA GLU A 95 -5.85 -9.11 -22.14
C GLU A 95 -7.07 -8.24 -22.43
N SER A 96 -7.80 -7.80 -21.42
CA SER A 96 -9.08 -7.10 -21.62
C SER A 96 -9.24 -5.80 -20.83
N GLY A 97 -8.29 -5.46 -19.93
CA GLY A 97 -8.49 -4.35 -18.99
C GLY A 97 -9.71 -4.57 -18.07
N PHE A 98 -10.10 -5.80 -17.80
CA PHE A 98 -11.31 -6.19 -17.06
C PHE A 98 -12.63 -5.88 -17.79
N ASP A 99 -12.63 -5.80 -19.12
CA ASP A 99 -13.83 -5.69 -19.91
C ASP A 99 -14.33 -7.10 -20.32
N PRO A 100 -15.47 -7.57 -19.79
CA PRO A 100 -15.99 -8.88 -20.10
C PRO A 100 -16.54 -8.98 -21.53
N GLN A 101 -16.81 -7.85 -22.19
CA GLN A 101 -17.32 -7.79 -23.57
C GLN A 101 -16.20 -7.52 -24.59
N ALA A 102 -14.94 -7.57 -24.17
CA ALA A 102 -13.81 -7.33 -25.05
C ALA A 102 -13.78 -8.37 -26.19
N THR A 103 -13.57 -7.90 -27.41
CA THR A 103 -13.34 -8.70 -28.62
C THR A 103 -12.19 -8.12 -29.41
N SER A 104 -11.19 -8.93 -29.72
CA SER A 104 -10.03 -8.50 -30.50
C SER A 104 -10.28 -8.59 -32.00
N SER A 105 -9.34 -8.07 -32.80
CA SER A 105 -9.38 -8.15 -34.27
C SER A 105 -9.30 -9.58 -34.82
N VAL A 106 -8.83 -10.52 -34.01
CA VAL A 106 -8.77 -11.98 -34.34
C VAL A 106 -9.90 -12.75 -33.66
N ASP A 107 -10.97 -12.07 -33.23
CA ASP A 107 -12.13 -12.63 -32.54
C ASP A 107 -11.80 -13.37 -31.24
N ALA A 108 -10.70 -12.98 -30.52
CA ALA A 108 -10.50 -13.43 -29.16
C ALA A 108 -11.48 -12.71 -28.22
N ARG A 109 -12.12 -13.44 -27.28
CA ARG A 109 -13.28 -12.94 -26.52
C ARG A 109 -13.10 -12.97 -25.01
N GLY A 110 -13.78 -12.02 -24.35
CA GLY A 110 -13.98 -11.96 -22.90
C GLY A 110 -12.75 -11.55 -22.11
N LEU A 111 -12.81 -11.78 -20.80
CA LEU A 111 -11.79 -11.31 -19.84
C LEU A 111 -10.37 -11.83 -20.11
N MET A 112 -10.26 -13.05 -20.65
CA MET A 112 -8.99 -13.74 -20.87
C MET A 112 -8.61 -13.83 -22.36
N GLN A 113 -9.36 -13.16 -23.25
CA GLN A 113 -9.12 -13.08 -24.69
C GLN A 113 -8.81 -14.44 -25.35
N MET A 114 -9.71 -15.39 -25.13
CA MET A 114 -9.58 -16.72 -25.69
C MET A 114 -10.16 -16.78 -27.09
N THR A 115 -9.45 -17.43 -28.02
CA THR A 115 -9.94 -17.71 -29.39
C THR A 115 -10.90 -18.89 -29.40
N GLU A 116 -11.70 -18.99 -30.46
CA GLU A 116 -12.68 -20.09 -30.58
C GLU A 116 -12.00 -21.48 -30.60
N GLU A 117 -10.91 -21.63 -31.32
CA GLU A 117 -10.17 -22.89 -31.39
C GLU A 117 -9.68 -23.31 -29.99
N THR A 118 -9.09 -22.40 -29.25
CA THR A 118 -8.64 -22.65 -27.88
C THR A 118 -9.81 -22.99 -26.97
N PHE A 119 -10.92 -22.26 -27.05
CA PHE A 119 -12.11 -22.51 -26.26
C PHE A 119 -12.69 -23.94 -26.55
N LEU A 120 -12.84 -24.32 -27.79
CA LEU A 120 -13.35 -25.64 -28.15
C LEU A 120 -12.46 -26.77 -27.66
N TRP A 121 -11.14 -26.59 -27.79
CA TRP A 121 -10.18 -27.55 -27.24
C TRP A 121 -10.28 -27.66 -25.73
N MET A 122 -10.33 -26.52 -25.01
CA MET A 122 -10.46 -26.49 -23.56
C MET A 122 -11.78 -27.07 -23.08
N ARG A 123 -12.90 -26.74 -23.76
CA ARG A 123 -14.23 -27.30 -23.46
C ARG A 123 -14.21 -28.81 -23.50
N SER A 124 -13.57 -29.43 -24.51
CA SER A 124 -13.44 -30.86 -24.60
C SER A 124 -12.70 -31.53 -23.43
N LYS A 125 -11.92 -30.77 -22.67
CA LYS A 125 -11.13 -31.25 -21.52
C LYS A 125 -11.86 -31.07 -20.18
N ILE A 126 -12.47 -29.92 -19.95
CA ILE A 126 -12.98 -29.56 -18.62
C ILE A 126 -14.51 -29.43 -18.55
N ALA A 127 -15.19 -29.39 -19.69
CA ALA A 127 -16.64 -29.20 -19.75
C ALA A 127 -17.29 -29.91 -20.95
N PRO A 128 -16.98 -31.20 -21.25
CA PRO A 128 -17.45 -31.86 -22.46
C PRO A 128 -18.98 -31.99 -22.54
N GLU A 129 -19.65 -32.14 -21.38
CA GLU A 129 -21.10 -32.31 -21.29
C GLU A 129 -21.85 -30.98 -21.07
N GLU A 130 -21.13 -29.87 -20.84
CA GLU A 130 -21.76 -28.57 -20.64
C GLU A 130 -22.13 -27.94 -22.00
N PRO A 131 -23.36 -27.42 -22.18
CA PRO A 131 -23.81 -26.83 -23.44
C PRO A 131 -23.24 -25.42 -23.64
N LEU A 132 -21.95 -25.25 -23.40
CA LEU A 132 -21.26 -23.97 -23.53
C LEU A 132 -20.92 -23.68 -24.98
N THR A 133 -21.13 -22.46 -25.40
CA THR A 133 -20.79 -21.90 -26.70
C THR A 133 -19.65 -20.91 -26.61
N PHE A 134 -19.04 -20.53 -27.69
CA PHE A 134 -17.97 -19.53 -27.72
C PHE A 134 -18.44 -18.16 -27.21
N ALA A 135 -19.73 -17.84 -27.30
CA ALA A 135 -20.31 -16.62 -26.74
C ALA A 135 -20.33 -16.59 -25.20
N ASP A 136 -20.26 -17.75 -24.54
CA ASP A 136 -20.23 -17.85 -23.09
C ASP A 136 -18.91 -17.30 -22.47
N LEU A 137 -17.88 -17.05 -23.28
CA LEU A 137 -16.67 -16.35 -22.87
C LEU A 137 -16.91 -14.88 -22.49
N TYR A 138 -18.05 -14.29 -22.84
CA TYR A 138 -18.47 -12.99 -22.32
C TYR A 138 -18.98 -13.05 -20.87
N SER A 139 -19.26 -14.26 -20.36
CA SER A 139 -19.53 -14.47 -18.95
C SER A 139 -18.23 -14.49 -18.16
N PRO A 140 -18.08 -13.67 -17.12
CA PRO A 140 -16.88 -13.63 -16.28
C PRO A 140 -16.51 -14.99 -15.68
N ASP A 141 -17.49 -15.77 -15.21
CA ASP A 141 -17.23 -17.09 -14.60
C ASP A 141 -16.62 -18.06 -15.63
N THR A 142 -17.20 -18.15 -16.82
CA THR A 142 -16.69 -19.00 -17.89
C THR A 142 -15.32 -18.56 -18.35
N ALA A 143 -15.13 -17.27 -18.62
CA ALA A 143 -13.85 -16.75 -19.09
C ALA A 143 -12.72 -17.00 -18.09
N ILE A 144 -12.96 -16.72 -16.79
CA ILE A 144 -11.94 -16.93 -15.74
C ILE A 144 -11.68 -18.43 -15.53
N ARG A 145 -12.71 -19.26 -15.49
CA ARG A 145 -12.59 -20.73 -15.38
C ARG A 145 -11.67 -21.30 -16.46
N PHE A 146 -11.99 -21.01 -17.70
CA PHE A 146 -11.25 -21.54 -18.85
C PHE A 146 -9.85 -20.95 -18.93
N GLY A 147 -9.69 -19.65 -18.66
CA GLY A 147 -8.40 -19.00 -18.63
C GLY A 147 -7.49 -19.51 -17.53
N CYS A 148 -8.00 -19.77 -16.32
CA CYS A 148 -7.23 -20.39 -15.25
C CYS A 148 -6.75 -21.79 -15.61
N TYR A 149 -7.61 -22.60 -16.23
CA TYR A 149 -7.17 -23.91 -16.71
C TYR A 149 -6.08 -23.80 -17.79
N TYR A 150 -6.19 -22.83 -18.70
CA TYR A 150 -5.16 -22.57 -19.70
C TYR A 150 -3.82 -22.22 -19.04
N LEU A 151 -3.82 -21.31 -18.08
CA LEU A 151 -2.62 -20.91 -17.34
C LEU A 151 -2.02 -22.06 -16.53
N HIS A 152 -2.83 -22.97 -16.01
CA HIS A 152 -2.39 -24.18 -15.31
C HIS A 152 -1.63 -25.17 -16.22
N LEU A 153 -1.92 -25.16 -17.52
CA LEU A 153 -1.23 -26.03 -18.49
C LEU A 153 0.12 -25.48 -18.99
N CYS A 154 0.40 -24.16 -18.74
CA CYS A 154 1.63 -23.50 -19.16
C CYS A 154 2.71 -23.63 -18.11
#